data_6394bb8e2abe57c2d7f746ff125a0877
#
_entry.id   6394bb8e2abe57c2d7f746ff125a0877
#
_cell.length_a   1.000
_cell.length_b   1.000
_cell.length_c   1.000
_cell.angle_alpha   90.00
_cell.angle_beta   90.00
_cell.angle_gamma   90.00
#
_symmetry.space_group_name_H-M   'P 1'
#
loop_
_entity.id
_entity.type
_entity.pdbx_description
1 polymer ?
#
loop_
_entity_poly.entity_id
_entity_poly.type
_entity_poly.pdbx_seq_one_letter_code
_entity_poly.pdbx_strand_id
1 'polypeptide(L)'
;KELFQTVVIQNKLPLKSDSEKLKKKNPYNFDFSNVTEEDIIRGMIESDISVFLHGMSGDGKSARVIQLDPDCEIIYLRNATPDSLNGKSVYNPTSGEMIDVQPTWYKKVCKKCEDEPDKIHIVFFDEITNALPSVQGMAFNIVLDGEVNGKWKLPENARIVAAGNDLNDSLSANTLSEPLFNRFAHVYINTTVDSWLKWAITPKQNYERLDYVKEEEHLIIHPAIYTYILYMRYCRHDALRTPYNGEKPNADPRKWEMASKVLYSTGRPEMLRALI
;
A
#
# COMPACT_ATOMS: atom_id res chain seq x y z
N LYS A 1 26.00 -10.18 13.51
CA LYS A 1 25.90 -9.81 12.06
C LYS A 1 25.03 -10.79 11.25
N GLU A 2 24.17 -11.58 11.91
CA GLU A 2 23.29 -12.58 11.25
C GLU A 2 21.83 -12.50 11.72
N LEU A 3 21.32 -11.31 12.07
CA LEU A 3 20.01 -11.19 12.73
C LEU A 3 18.91 -10.53 11.86
N PHE A 4 19.21 -10.22 10.60
CA PHE A 4 18.18 -9.70 9.67
C PHE A 4 18.04 -10.63 8.46
N GLN A 5 17.55 -11.84 8.70
CA GLN A 5 16.98 -12.62 7.61
C GLN A 5 15.59 -12.02 7.32
N THR A 6 15.37 -11.64 6.07
CA THR A 6 14.10 -11.24 5.49
C THR A 6 13.02 -12.17 5.98
N VAL A 7 12.07 -11.67 6.78
CA VAL A 7 10.88 -12.43 7.15
C VAL A 7 9.98 -12.45 5.92
N VAL A 8 10.23 -13.38 5.03
CA VAL A 8 9.32 -13.69 3.91
C VAL A 8 8.14 -14.44 4.51
N ILE A 9 7.10 -13.71 4.90
CA ILE A 9 5.82 -14.32 5.23
C ILE A 9 5.14 -14.68 3.91
N GLN A 10 5.58 -15.79 3.31
CA GLN A 10 4.76 -16.43 2.28
C GLN A 10 3.52 -16.97 3.00
N ASN A 11 2.34 -16.57 2.54
CA ASN A 11 1.02 -17.04 3.00
C ASN A 11 0.77 -18.53 2.68
N LYS A 12 1.71 -19.39 2.97
CA LYS A 12 1.44 -20.80 3.25
C LYS A 12 1.32 -20.90 4.75
N LEU A 13 0.07 -20.85 5.25
CA LEU A 13 -0.20 -21.33 6.60
C LEU A 13 0.57 -22.64 6.76
N PRO A 14 1.50 -22.74 7.71
CA PRO A 14 2.24 -23.98 7.92
C PRO A 14 1.23 -25.10 8.14
N LEU A 15 1.43 -26.23 7.49
CA LEU A 15 0.66 -27.44 7.78
C LEU A 15 0.67 -27.63 9.29
N LYS A 16 -0.42 -28.16 9.89
CA LYS A 16 -0.53 -28.36 11.36
C LYS A 16 0.72 -28.96 11.98
N SER A 17 1.42 -29.84 11.25
CA SER A 17 2.71 -30.43 11.66
C SER A 17 3.85 -29.42 11.80
N ASP A 18 3.85 -28.34 11.03
CA ASP A 18 4.92 -27.34 11.06
C ASP A 18 4.67 -26.29 12.15
N SER A 19 3.39 -25.99 12.46
CA SER A 19 3.03 -25.14 13.59
C SER A 19 3.42 -25.76 14.94
N GLU A 20 3.33 -27.09 15.08
CA GLU A 20 3.78 -27.80 16.27
C GLU A 20 5.32 -27.82 16.40
N LYS A 21 6.03 -27.91 15.26
CA LYS A 21 7.51 -27.83 15.26
C LYS A 21 8.02 -26.43 15.60
N LEU A 22 7.32 -25.39 15.13
CA LEU A 22 7.62 -24.01 15.46
C LEU A 22 7.37 -23.71 16.94
N LYS A 23 6.27 -24.21 17.52
CA LYS A 23 5.98 -24.10 18.97
C LYS A 23 7.08 -24.73 19.82
N LYS A 24 7.67 -25.85 19.40
CA LYS A 24 8.78 -26.51 20.12
C LYS A 24 10.12 -25.76 20.04
N LYS A 25 10.29 -24.87 19.07
CA LYS A 25 11.52 -24.08 18.86
C LYS A 25 11.41 -22.62 19.30
N ASN A 26 10.23 -22.18 19.75
CA ASN A 26 10.04 -20.79 20.17
C ASN A 26 10.28 -20.66 21.70
N PRO A 27 11.48 -20.21 22.11
CA PRO A 27 11.81 -20.09 23.52
C PRO A 27 11.02 -18.98 24.24
N TYR A 28 10.34 -18.11 23.50
CA TYR A 28 9.60 -16.96 24.02
C TYR A 28 8.09 -17.17 24.08
N ASN A 29 7.59 -18.34 23.66
CA ASN A 29 6.17 -18.71 23.66
C ASN A 29 5.23 -17.72 22.95
N PHE A 30 5.70 -17.06 21.90
CA PHE A 30 4.87 -16.16 21.07
C PHE A 30 3.86 -16.97 20.25
N ASP A 31 2.59 -16.59 20.32
CA ASP A 31 1.54 -17.11 19.45
C ASP A 31 1.42 -16.26 18.17
N PHE A 32 1.95 -16.77 17.06
CA PHE A 32 1.88 -16.11 15.75
C PHE A 32 0.59 -16.43 14.98
N SER A 33 -0.31 -17.24 15.53
CA SER A 33 -1.49 -17.73 14.81
C SER A 33 -2.53 -16.65 14.50
N ASN A 34 -2.46 -15.51 15.19
CA ASN A 34 -3.43 -14.42 15.09
C ASN A 34 -2.83 -13.10 14.59
N VAL A 35 -1.56 -13.07 14.18
CA VAL A 35 -0.91 -11.85 13.67
C VAL A 35 -1.35 -11.60 12.24
N THR A 36 -1.98 -10.45 11.98
CA THR A 36 -2.41 -10.03 10.65
C THR A 36 -1.31 -9.25 9.92
N GLU A 37 -1.45 -9.07 8.59
CA GLU A 37 -0.55 -8.21 7.81
C GLU A 37 -0.60 -6.76 8.34
N GLU A 38 -1.79 -6.28 8.73
CA GLU A 38 -1.99 -4.96 9.34
C GLU A 38 -1.25 -4.80 10.65
N ASP A 39 -1.26 -5.82 11.51
CA ASP A 39 -0.54 -5.80 12.79
C ASP A 39 0.97 -5.69 12.57
N ILE A 40 1.49 -6.40 11.55
CA ILE A 40 2.91 -6.33 11.19
C ILE A 40 3.25 -4.93 10.70
N ILE A 41 2.47 -4.38 9.76
CA ILE A 41 2.71 -3.04 9.20
C ILE A 41 2.68 -2.01 10.33
N ARG A 42 1.67 -2.05 11.19
CA ARG A 42 1.53 -1.14 12.33
C ARG A 42 2.72 -1.24 13.28
N GLY A 43 3.10 -2.46 13.67
CA GLY A 43 4.24 -2.67 14.57
C GLY A 43 5.56 -2.15 14.01
N MET A 44 5.79 -2.28 12.69
CA MET A 44 6.98 -1.70 12.03
C MET A 44 6.94 -0.17 12.04
N ILE A 45 5.79 0.44 11.70
CA ILE A 45 5.58 1.89 11.71
C ILE A 45 5.80 2.46 13.12
N GLU A 46 5.24 1.83 14.15
CA GLU A 46 5.42 2.23 15.56
C GLU A 46 6.86 2.08 16.03
N SER A 47 7.62 1.16 15.45
CA SER A 47 9.04 0.93 15.73
C SER A 47 9.99 1.79 14.90
N ASP A 48 9.49 2.78 14.17
CA ASP A 48 10.28 3.66 13.27
C ASP A 48 11.01 2.90 12.16
N ILE A 49 10.37 1.84 11.65
CA ILE A 49 10.91 1.04 10.56
C ILE A 49 10.12 1.34 9.29
N SER A 50 10.82 1.76 8.23
CA SER A 50 10.21 1.96 6.91
C SER A 50 9.72 0.64 6.33
N VAL A 51 8.50 0.63 5.77
CA VAL A 51 7.85 -0.58 5.27
C VAL A 51 7.69 -0.52 3.76
N PHE A 52 7.98 -1.63 3.07
CA PHE A 52 7.70 -1.80 1.65
C PHE A 52 6.60 -2.85 1.46
N LEU A 53 5.49 -2.43 0.85
CA LEU A 53 4.37 -3.30 0.55
C LEU A 53 4.50 -3.87 -0.87
N HIS A 54 4.73 -5.17 -0.96
CA HIS A 54 4.71 -5.93 -2.20
C HIS A 54 3.30 -6.44 -2.49
N GLY A 55 2.96 -6.61 -3.75
CA GLY A 55 1.72 -7.26 -4.18
C GLY A 55 1.30 -6.83 -5.56
N MET A 56 0.39 -7.59 -6.14
CA MET A 56 -0.16 -7.32 -7.47
C MET A 56 -0.96 -6.02 -7.51
N SER A 57 -1.15 -5.48 -8.71
CA SER A 57 -2.09 -4.37 -8.90
C SER A 57 -3.48 -4.78 -8.42
N GLY A 58 -4.13 -3.92 -7.63
CA GLY A 58 -5.46 -4.21 -7.07
C GLY A 58 -5.48 -5.00 -5.76
N ASP A 59 -4.34 -5.38 -5.17
CA ASP A 59 -4.29 -6.07 -3.86
C ASP A 59 -4.61 -5.18 -2.65
N GLY A 60 -4.97 -3.93 -2.89
CA GLY A 60 -5.37 -3.02 -1.81
C GLY A 60 -4.20 -2.47 -0.99
N LYS A 61 -2.96 -2.47 -1.52
CA LYS A 61 -1.78 -1.90 -0.84
C LYS A 61 -2.05 -0.48 -0.33
N SER A 62 -2.45 0.41 -1.23
CA SER A 62 -2.74 1.82 -0.88
C SER A 62 -3.95 1.94 0.04
N ALA A 63 -4.96 1.07 -0.10
CA ALA A 63 -6.13 1.07 0.79
C ALA A 63 -5.74 0.73 2.23
N ARG A 64 -4.82 -0.22 2.45
CA ARG A 64 -4.32 -0.57 3.79
C ARG A 64 -3.57 0.58 4.44
N VAL A 65 -2.75 1.31 3.68
CA VAL A 65 -2.04 2.48 4.19
C VAL A 65 -3.03 3.58 4.60
N ILE A 66 -4.04 3.84 3.76
CA ILE A 66 -5.11 4.82 4.05
C ILE A 66 -5.94 4.42 5.27
N GLN A 67 -6.13 3.12 5.52
CA GLN A 67 -6.81 2.65 6.74
C GLN A 67 -5.99 2.88 8.01
N LEU A 68 -4.66 2.78 7.91
CA LEU A 68 -3.77 3.07 9.04
C LEU A 68 -3.67 4.55 9.35
N ASP A 69 -3.60 5.38 8.31
CA ASP A 69 -3.60 6.84 8.40
C ASP A 69 -4.45 7.43 7.25
N PRO A 70 -5.74 7.77 7.51
CA PRO A 70 -6.62 8.35 6.49
C PRO A 70 -6.09 9.66 5.90
N ASP A 71 -5.28 10.38 6.67
CA ASP A 71 -4.67 11.66 6.28
C ASP A 71 -3.25 11.51 5.74
N CYS A 72 -2.78 10.29 5.45
CA CYS A 72 -1.43 10.05 4.93
C CYS A 72 -1.14 10.93 3.70
N GLU A 73 0.09 11.44 3.61
CA GLU A 73 0.52 12.17 2.42
C GLU A 73 0.99 11.18 1.35
N ILE A 74 0.22 11.07 0.26
CA ILE A 74 0.49 10.12 -0.83
C ILE A 74 1.31 10.80 -1.92
N ILE A 75 2.46 10.20 -2.24
CA ILE A 75 3.37 10.66 -3.29
C ILE A 75 3.49 9.54 -4.33
N TYR A 76 2.89 9.76 -5.49
CA TYR A 76 2.97 8.83 -6.62
C TYR A 76 4.33 8.96 -7.30
N LEU A 77 5.29 8.12 -6.94
CA LEU A 77 6.66 8.21 -7.43
C LEU A 77 6.81 7.96 -8.93
N ARG A 78 5.89 7.21 -9.53
CA ARG A 78 5.81 7.05 -10.98
C ARG A 78 5.72 8.38 -11.73
N ASN A 79 5.01 9.36 -11.15
CA ASN A 79 4.78 10.67 -11.75
C ASN A 79 5.69 11.75 -11.18
N ALA A 80 6.52 11.41 -10.20
CA ALA A 80 7.39 12.35 -9.52
C ALA A 80 8.59 12.74 -10.40
N THR A 81 8.98 13.99 -10.28
CA THR A 81 10.24 14.51 -10.81
C THR A 81 11.22 14.74 -9.65
N PRO A 82 12.53 14.79 -9.91
CA PRO A 82 13.51 15.17 -8.90
C PRO A 82 13.12 16.40 -8.09
N ASP A 83 12.70 17.47 -8.77
CA ASP A 83 12.30 18.72 -8.12
C ASP A 83 11.04 18.58 -7.26
N SER A 84 10.08 17.76 -7.70
CA SER A 84 8.85 17.55 -6.96
C SER A 84 9.07 16.74 -5.67
N LEU A 85 10.08 15.85 -5.67
CA LEU A 85 10.41 15.00 -4.54
C LEU A 85 11.37 15.70 -3.56
N ASN A 86 12.44 16.30 -4.07
CA ASN A 86 13.53 16.90 -3.25
C ASN A 86 13.44 18.42 -3.12
N GLY A 87 12.52 19.07 -3.82
CA GLY A 87 12.54 20.53 -3.95
C GLY A 87 13.58 21.00 -4.94
N LYS A 88 13.76 22.29 -5.04
CA LYS A 88 14.67 22.90 -6.02
C LYS A 88 15.33 24.16 -5.50
N SER A 89 16.51 24.47 -6.03
CA SER A 89 17.15 25.78 -5.85
C SER A 89 16.67 26.74 -6.93
N VAL A 90 16.25 27.92 -6.52
CA VAL A 90 15.75 28.99 -7.40
C VAL A 90 16.60 30.23 -7.18
N TYR A 91 17.04 30.87 -8.28
CA TYR A 91 17.75 32.13 -8.19
C TYR A 91 16.79 33.26 -7.78
N ASN A 92 17.15 34.00 -6.73
CA ASN A 92 16.43 35.19 -6.31
C ASN A 92 17.11 36.44 -6.90
N PRO A 93 16.49 37.09 -7.87
CA PRO A 93 17.10 38.25 -8.52
C PRO A 93 17.23 39.47 -7.59
N THR A 94 16.48 39.51 -6.50
CA THR A 94 16.51 40.61 -5.55
C THR A 94 17.71 40.53 -4.57
N SER A 95 18.01 39.31 -4.10
CA SER A 95 19.14 39.07 -3.20
C SER A 95 20.42 38.65 -3.93
N GLY A 96 20.35 38.26 -5.20
CA GLY A 96 21.46 37.70 -5.96
C GLY A 96 21.89 36.30 -5.54
N GLU A 97 21.09 35.60 -4.72
CA GLU A 97 21.44 34.31 -4.12
C GLU A 97 20.53 33.20 -4.63
N MET A 98 21.01 31.96 -4.50
CA MET A 98 20.18 30.78 -4.68
C MET A 98 19.40 30.50 -3.42
N ILE A 99 18.09 30.34 -3.55
CA ILE A 99 17.18 29.99 -2.46
C ILE A 99 16.66 28.58 -2.69
N ASP A 100 16.79 27.74 -1.67
CA ASP A 100 16.24 26.39 -1.72
C ASP A 100 14.76 26.40 -1.34
N VAL A 101 13.94 25.85 -2.20
CA VAL A 101 12.48 25.76 -2.05
C VAL A 101 12.12 24.33 -1.70
N GLN A 102 11.52 24.15 -0.52
CA GLN A 102 11.03 22.85 -0.04
C GLN A 102 9.90 22.31 -0.92
N PRO A 103 9.82 20.98 -1.13
CA PRO A 103 8.70 20.37 -1.86
C PRO A 103 7.38 20.55 -1.10
N THR A 104 6.29 20.64 -1.84
CA THR A 104 4.96 20.91 -1.26
C THR A 104 4.52 19.81 -0.31
N TRP A 105 4.80 18.53 -0.64
CA TRP A 105 4.46 17.39 0.21
C TRP A 105 5.17 17.47 1.57
N TYR A 106 6.45 17.86 1.60
CA TYR A 106 7.22 18.00 2.83
C TYR A 106 6.62 19.06 3.76
N LYS A 107 6.25 20.22 3.22
CA LYS A 107 5.59 21.29 4.00
C LYS A 107 4.27 20.82 4.60
N LYS A 108 3.48 20.04 3.85
CA LYS A 108 2.22 19.47 4.35
C LYS A 108 2.47 18.48 5.49
N VAL A 109 3.47 17.59 5.34
CA VAL A 109 3.84 16.62 6.36
C VAL A 109 4.29 17.34 7.63
N CYS A 110 5.21 18.30 7.53
CA CYS A 110 5.66 19.08 8.68
C CYS A 110 4.49 19.74 9.42
N LYS A 111 3.57 20.38 8.68
CA LYS A 111 2.40 21.01 9.27
C LYS A 111 1.50 19.99 10.00
N LYS A 112 1.20 18.85 9.41
CA LYS A 112 0.39 17.81 10.06
C LYS A 112 1.05 17.30 11.34
N CYS A 113 2.36 17.06 11.28
CA CYS A 113 3.13 16.60 12.42
C CYS A 113 3.20 17.63 13.55
N GLU A 114 3.21 18.92 13.22
CA GLU A 114 3.15 20.03 14.20
C GLU A 114 1.75 20.16 14.81
N ASP A 115 0.70 20.02 13.98
CA ASP A 115 -0.70 20.15 14.42
C ASP A 115 -1.13 18.97 15.32
N GLU A 116 -0.57 17.75 15.10
CA GLU A 116 -0.90 16.53 15.85
C GLU A 116 0.40 15.80 16.30
N PRO A 117 1.14 16.33 17.29
CA PRO A 117 2.48 15.81 17.64
C PRO A 117 2.47 14.39 18.24
N ASP A 118 1.37 13.98 18.85
CA ASP A 118 1.22 12.66 19.47
C ASP A 118 0.76 11.57 18.47
N LYS A 119 0.44 11.96 17.23
CA LYS A 119 -0.01 11.06 16.17
C LYS A 119 1.13 10.76 15.20
N ILE A 120 1.23 9.50 14.80
CA ILE A 120 2.11 9.09 13.70
C ILE A 120 1.43 9.46 12.37
N HIS A 121 2.17 10.16 11.50
CA HIS A 121 1.73 10.52 10.15
C HIS A 121 2.52 9.75 9.11
N ILE A 122 1.81 9.13 8.15
CA ILE A 122 2.43 8.33 7.11
C ILE A 122 2.74 9.19 5.88
N VAL A 123 4.00 9.12 5.43
CA VAL A 123 4.45 9.55 4.10
C VAL A 123 4.46 8.31 3.21
N PHE A 124 3.52 8.25 2.28
CA PHE A 124 3.32 7.07 1.46
C PHE A 124 3.90 7.25 0.05
N PHE A 125 4.97 6.52 -0.25
CA PHE A 125 5.60 6.45 -1.57
C PHE A 125 4.94 5.35 -2.41
N ASP A 126 3.90 5.70 -3.16
CA ASP A 126 3.20 4.74 -4.01
C ASP A 126 3.88 4.59 -5.38
N GLU A 127 3.80 3.37 -5.93
CA GLU A 127 4.38 2.99 -7.23
C GLU A 127 5.91 3.23 -7.35
N ILE A 128 6.68 3.04 -6.28
CA ILE A 128 8.13 3.30 -6.27
C ILE A 128 8.90 2.45 -7.31
N THR A 129 8.44 1.24 -7.61
CA THR A 129 9.03 0.36 -8.64
C THR A 129 8.81 0.88 -10.06
N ASN A 130 7.83 1.78 -10.26
CA ASN A 130 7.57 2.41 -11.56
C ASN A 130 8.23 3.79 -11.68
N ALA A 131 8.95 4.23 -10.65
CA ALA A 131 9.66 5.52 -10.65
C ALA A 131 10.92 5.49 -11.52
N LEU A 132 11.31 6.65 -12.02
CA LEU A 132 12.59 6.82 -12.70
C LEU A 132 13.75 6.51 -11.75
N PRO A 133 14.86 5.93 -12.22
CA PRO A 133 16.04 5.63 -11.37
C PRO A 133 16.56 6.83 -10.57
N SER A 134 16.52 8.04 -11.14
CA SER A 134 16.88 9.27 -10.45
C SER A 134 15.96 9.59 -9.27
N VAL A 135 14.66 9.34 -9.41
CA VAL A 135 13.67 9.53 -8.34
C VAL A 135 13.84 8.45 -7.25
N GLN A 136 14.10 7.20 -7.64
CA GLN A 136 14.43 6.14 -6.68
C GLN A 136 15.68 6.45 -5.87
N GLY A 137 16.73 7.02 -6.50
CA GLY A 137 17.94 7.45 -5.83
C GLY A 137 17.70 8.57 -4.79
N MET A 138 16.76 9.47 -5.06
CA MET A 138 16.36 10.51 -4.11
C MET A 138 15.51 9.94 -2.97
N ALA A 139 14.56 9.06 -3.28
CA ALA A 139 13.77 8.35 -2.27
C ALA A 139 14.66 7.55 -1.32
N PHE A 140 15.78 7.00 -1.80
CA PHE A 140 16.77 6.30 -0.97
C PHE A 140 17.29 7.18 0.18
N ASN A 141 17.69 8.42 -0.10
CA ASN A 141 18.19 9.33 0.93
C ASN A 141 17.12 9.68 1.97
N ILE A 142 15.86 9.87 1.49
CA ILE A 142 14.74 10.17 2.37
C ILE A 142 14.43 8.97 3.28
N VAL A 143 14.46 7.76 2.73
CA VAL A 143 14.22 6.52 3.50
C VAL A 143 15.35 6.20 4.48
N LEU A 144 16.60 6.48 4.08
CA LEU A 144 17.79 6.16 4.86
C LEU A 144 17.98 7.10 6.04
N ASP A 145 17.96 8.40 5.75
CA ASP A 145 18.39 9.45 6.67
C ASP A 145 17.23 10.28 7.22
N GLY A 146 16.02 10.08 6.69
CA GLY A 146 14.87 10.95 6.98
C GLY A 146 15.09 12.37 6.48
N GLU A 147 15.94 12.57 5.46
CA GLU A 147 16.32 13.90 4.99
C GLU A 147 15.91 14.14 3.54
N VAL A 148 15.21 15.24 3.31
CA VAL A 148 14.84 15.72 1.99
C VAL A 148 15.94 16.67 1.49
N ASN A 149 16.50 16.37 0.32
CA ASN A 149 17.60 17.13 -0.30
C ASN A 149 18.88 17.26 0.59
N GLY A 150 19.08 16.35 1.56
CA GLY A 150 20.19 16.42 2.51
C GLY A 150 20.19 17.67 3.39
N LYS A 151 19.04 18.33 3.54
CA LYS A 151 18.89 19.62 4.25
C LYS A 151 17.74 19.63 5.23
N TRP A 152 16.64 19.00 4.92
CA TRP A 152 15.41 19.09 5.69
C TRP A 152 15.04 17.73 6.28
N LYS A 153 15.13 17.60 7.57
CA LYS A 153 14.74 16.38 8.29
C LYS A 153 13.23 16.23 8.34
N LEU A 154 12.77 15.02 8.15
CA LEU A 154 11.38 14.66 8.45
C LEU A 154 11.13 14.82 9.96
N PRO A 155 9.91 15.24 10.35
CA PRO A 155 9.51 15.25 11.76
C PRO A 155 9.60 13.85 12.40
N GLU A 156 9.88 13.81 13.71
CA GLU A 156 10.07 12.55 14.45
C GLU A 156 8.83 11.63 14.46
N ASN A 157 7.63 12.19 14.27
CA ASN A 157 6.37 11.44 14.15
C ASN A 157 5.95 11.17 12.71
N ALA A 158 6.78 11.48 11.70
CA ALA A 158 6.57 11.05 10.33
C ALA A 158 7.15 9.64 10.10
N ARG A 159 6.43 8.78 9.36
CA ARG A 159 6.86 7.42 9.02
C ARG A 159 6.74 7.16 7.54
N ILE A 160 7.70 6.44 6.98
CA ILE A 160 7.72 6.15 5.54
C ILE A 160 7.16 4.76 5.30
N VAL A 161 6.16 4.70 4.42
CA VAL A 161 5.66 3.46 3.84
C VAL A 161 5.80 3.57 2.32
N ALA A 162 6.29 2.52 1.67
CA ALA A 162 6.37 2.46 0.22
C ALA A 162 5.54 1.30 -0.31
N ALA A 163 5.08 1.38 -1.56
CA ALA A 163 4.44 0.29 -2.26
C ALA A 163 4.94 0.18 -3.69
N GLY A 164 5.02 -1.05 -4.17
CA GLY A 164 5.37 -1.36 -5.54
C GLY A 164 4.84 -2.71 -5.98
N ASN A 165 4.85 -2.94 -7.29
CA ASN A 165 4.54 -4.24 -7.86
C ASN A 165 5.82 -5.05 -8.00
N ASP A 166 5.72 -6.37 -7.88
CA ASP A 166 6.85 -7.25 -8.14
C ASP A 166 7.14 -7.30 -9.66
N LEU A 167 8.41 -7.58 -10.00
CA LEU A 167 8.87 -7.66 -11.40
C LEU A 167 8.10 -8.71 -12.22
N ASN A 168 7.64 -9.77 -11.56
CA ASN A 168 6.87 -10.83 -12.21
C ASN A 168 5.43 -10.41 -12.53
N ASP A 169 4.94 -9.35 -11.89
CA ASP A 169 3.54 -8.92 -11.96
C ASP A 169 3.35 -7.69 -12.86
N SER A 170 4.43 -7.04 -13.28
CA SER A 170 4.37 -5.85 -14.11
C SER A 170 5.56 -5.74 -15.05
N LEU A 171 5.27 -5.68 -16.35
CA LEU A 171 6.28 -5.46 -17.40
C LEU A 171 6.95 -4.08 -17.31
N SER A 172 6.37 -3.16 -16.57
CA SER A 172 6.86 -1.78 -16.41
C SER A 172 7.59 -1.56 -15.07
N ALA A 173 7.65 -2.56 -14.20
CA ALA A 173 8.34 -2.42 -12.92
C ALA A 173 9.86 -2.42 -13.11
N ASN A 174 10.52 -1.42 -12.54
CA ASN A 174 11.98 -1.38 -12.43
C ASN A 174 12.41 -2.09 -11.14
N THR A 175 13.56 -2.73 -11.19
CA THR A 175 14.18 -3.27 -9.97
C THR A 175 14.56 -2.10 -9.07
N LEU A 176 14.21 -2.17 -7.79
CA LEU A 176 14.80 -1.27 -6.80
C LEU A 176 16.30 -1.54 -6.70
N SER A 177 17.08 -0.49 -6.49
CA SER A 177 18.49 -0.68 -6.18
C SER A 177 18.63 -1.50 -4.89
N GLU A 178 19.61 -2.39 -4.83
CA GLU A 178 19.85 -3.22 -3.64
C GLU A 178 19.96 -2.39 -2.34
N PRO A 179 20.67 -1.24 -2.31
CA PRO A 179 20.71 -0.41 -1.13
C PRO A 179 19.35 0.11 -0.68
N LEU A 180 18.48 0.50 -1.61
CA LEU A 180 17.12 0.96 -1.30
C LEU A 180 16.24 -0.20 -0.81
N PHE A 181 16.33 -1.34 -1.48
CA PHE A 181 15.61 -2.55 -1.08
C PHE A 181 15.91 -2.94 0.37
N ASN A 182 17.19 -2.96 0.76
CA ASN A 182 17.63 -3.36 2.08
C ASN A 182 17.28 -2.36 3.21
N ARG A 183 16.66 -1.21 2.89
CA ARG A 183 16.25 -0.20 3.90
C ARG A 183 14.82 -0.37 4.39
N PHE A 184 14.07 -1.26 3.77
CA PHE A 184 12.70 -1.52 4.13
C PHE A 184 12.52 -2.85 4.86
N ALA A 185 11.54 -2.89 5.74
CA ALA A 185 10.89 -4.15 6.12
C ALA A 185 9.91 -4.53 5.01
N HIS A 186 10.01 -5.74 4.47
CA HIS A 186 9.23 -6.18 3.33
C HIS A 186 7.99 -6.96 3.78
N VAL A 187 6.81 -6.46 3.39
CA VAL A 187 5.52 -7.10 3.66
C VAL A 187 4.86 -7.46 2.33
N TYR A 188 4.55 -8.74 2.14
CA TYR A 188 3.91 -9.25 0.94
C TYR A 188 2.40 -9.30 1.15
N ILE A 189 1.68 -8.45 0.43
CA ILE A 189 0.22 -8.40 0.44
C ILE A 189 -0.30 -9.38 -0.60
N ASN A 190 -1.08 -10.34 -0.15
CA ASN A 190 -1.73 -11.31 -1.02
C ASN A 190 -3.23 -11.36 -0.71
N THR A 191 -4.01 -10.70 -1.54
CA THR A 191 -5.47 -10.70 -1.40
C THR A 191 -6.04 -12.02 -1.93
N THR A 192 -6.38 -12.92 -1.02
CA THR A 192 -7.10 -14.16 -1.32
C THR A 192 -8.60 -13.89 -1.49
N VAL A 193 -9.31 -14.82 -2.15
CA VAL A 193 -10.78 -14.75 -2.27
C VAL A 193 -11.43 -14.68 -0.88
N ASP A 194 -10.93 -15.47 0.08
CA ASP A 194 -11.50 -15.51 1.43
C ASP A 194 -11.26 -14.20 2.20
N SER A 195 -10.08 -13.60 2.09
CA SER A 195 -9.79 -12.29 2.72
C SER A 195 -10.61 -11.17 2.06
N TRP A 196 -10.76 -11.21 0.74
CA TRP A 196 -11.59 -10.24 0.01
C TRP A 196 -13.08 -10.36 0.38
N LEU A 197 -13.62 -11.58 0.47
CA LEU A 197 -15.01 -11.80 0.89
C LEU A 197 -15.28 -11.28 2.30
N LYS A 198 -14.34 -11.44 3.24
CA LYS A 198 -14.46 -10.86 4.58
C LYS A 198 -14.51 -9.33 4.54
N TRP A 199 -13.61 -8.72 3.77
CA TRP A 199 -13.61 -7.27 3.59
C TRP A 199 -14.90 -6.77 2.90
N ALA A 200 -15.40 -7.48 1.90
CA ALA A 200 -16.56 -7.10 1.09
C ALA A 200 -17.85 -6.91 1.90
N ILE A 201 -18.01 -7.62 3.02
CA ILE A 201 -19.17 -7.51 3.93
C ILE A 201 -18.96 -6.51 5.07
N THR A 202 -17.82 -5.83 5.11
CA THR A 202 -17.60 -4.80 6.12
C THR A 202 -18.53 -3.61 5.86
N PRO A 203 -19.21 -3.07 6.88
CA PRO A 203 -20.04 -1.89 6.73
C PRO A 203 -19.23 -0.67 6.25
N LYS A 204 -19.81 0.13 5.37
CA LYS A 204 -19.16 1.32 4.79
C LYS A 204 -18.68 2.33 5.83
N GLN A 205 -19.41 2.50 6.93
CA GLN A 205 -19.08 3.47 7.98
C GLN A 205 -17.65 3.36 8.53
N ASN A 206 -16.97 2.24 8.26
CA ASN A 206 -15.56 2.05 8.61
C ASN A 206 -14.60 2.57 7.52
N TYR A 207 -15.11 3.17 6.44
CA TYR A 207 -14.33 3.61 5.28
C TYR A 207 -14.81 4.98 4.79
N GLU A 208 -14.29 6.05 5.37
CA GLU A 208 -14.71 7.44 5.11
C GLU A 208 -14.55 7.92 3.66
N ARG A 209 -13.69 7.27 2.87
CA ARG A 209 -13.42 7.67 1.47
C ARG A 209 -14.32 7.00 0.42
N LEU A 210 -15.35 6.26 0.83
CA LEU A 210 -16.26 5.60 -0.12
C LEU A 210 -17.50 6.46 -0.43
N ASP A 211 -17.31 7.58 -1.13
CA ASP A 211 -18.35 8.58 -1.42
C ASP A 211 -19.48 8.08 -2.33
N TYR A 212 -19.29 6.95 -3.01
CA TYR A 212 -20.27 6.41 -3.97
C TYR A 212 -21.42 5.63 -3.35
N VAL A 213 -21.30 5.25 -2.08
CA VAL A 213 -22.40 4.58 -1.35
C VAL A 213 -23.09 5.61 -0.48
N LYS A 214 -24.30 6.03 -0.89
CA LYS A 214 -25.02 7.15 -0.28
C LYS A 214 -25.76 6.81 1.01
N GLU A 215 -26.01 5.53 1.27
CA GLU A 215 -26.80 5.09 2.43
C GLU A 215 -25.90 4.34 3.43
N GLU A 216 -26.08 4.63 4.71
CA GLU A 216 -25.25 4.11 5.81
C GLU A 216 -25.34 2.59 6.00
N GLU A 217 -26.39 1.95 5.46
CA GLU A 217 -26.65 0.51 5.59
C GLU A 217 -26.02 -0.36 4.50
N HIS A 218 -25.34 0.24 3.51
CA HIS A 218 -24.78 -0.52 2.40
C HIS A 218 -23.44 -1.15 2.76
N LEU A 219 -23.25 -2.37 2.30
CA LEU A 219 -21.95 -3.05 2.31
C LEU A 219 -20.99 -2.38 1.31
N ILE A 220 -19.68 -2.52 1.54
CA ILE A 220 -18.67 -1.99 0.60
C ILE A 220 -18.88 -2.55 -0.80
N ILE A 221 -19.16 -3.85 -0.89
CA ILE A 221 -19.42 -4.53 -2.15
C ILE A 221 -20.90 -4.87 -2.27
N HIS A 222 -21.47 -4.59 -3.45
CA HIS A 222 -22.85 -4.88 -3.78
C HIS A 222 -23.18 -6.39 -3.57
N PRO A 223 -24.29 -6.74 -2.91
CA PRO A 223 -24.61 -8.13 -2.56
C PRO A 223 -24.60 -9.11 -3.74
N ALA A 224 -25.02 -8.67 -4.94
CA ALA A 224 -24.99 -9.53 -6.13
C ALA A 224 -23.56 -9.94 -6.52
N ILE A 225 -22.59 -9.04 -6.42
CA ILE A 225 -21.18 -9.35 -6.70
C ILE A 225 -20.62 -10.26 -5.62
N TYR A 226 -20.89 -9.94 -4.35
CA TYR A 226 -20.49 -10.80 -3.24
C TYR A 226 -20.98 -12.23 -3.43
N THR A 227 -22.29 -12.40 -3.73
CA THR A 227 -22.90 -13.71 -3.95
C THR A 227 -22.27 -14.44 -5.15
N TYR A 228 -21.97 -13.72 -6.24
CA TYR A 228 -21.31 -14.29 -7.40
C TYR A 228 -19.91 -14.81 -7.05
N ILE A 229 -19.06 -14.02 -6.42
CA ILE A 229 -17.70 -14.41 -6.03
C ILE A 229 -17.73 -15.59 -5.05
N LEU A 230 -18.64 -15.54 -4.07
CA LEU A 230 -18.84 -16.64 -3.11
C LEU A 230 -19.26 -17.94 -3.80
N TYR A 231 -20.21 -17.88 -4.77
CA TYR A 231 -20.64 -19.02 -5.55
C TYR A 231 -19.48 -19.60 -6.37
N MET A 232 -18.71 -18.76 -7.06
CA MET A 232 -17.54 -19.20 -7.84
C MET A 232 -16.48 -19.84 -6.94
N ARG A 233 -16.24 -19.28 -5.77
CA ARG A 233 -15.36 -19.86 -4.73
C ARG A 233 -15.84 -21.25 -4.31
N TYR A 234 -17.16 -21.42 -4.09
CA TYR A 234 -17.76 -22.72 -3.80
C TYR A 234 -17.52 -23.73 -4.92
N CYS A 235 -17.63 -23.31 -6.18
CA CYS A 235 -17.34 -24.10 -7.38
C CYS A 235 -15.83 -24.34 -7.60
N ARG A 236 -14.96 -23.92 -6.68
CA ARG A 236 -13.49 -23.98 -6.77
C ARG A 236 -12.90 -23.20 -7.94
N HIS A 237 -13.56 -22.14 -8.38
CA HIS A 237 -13.05 -21.19 -9.36
C HIS A 237 -12.65 -19.88 -8.68
N ASP A 238 -11.44 -19.40 -8.97
CA ASP A 238 -11.03 -18.06 -8.59
C ASP A 238 -11.58 -17.07 -9.63
N ALA A 239 -12.70 -16.43 -9.27
CA ALA A 239 -13.29 -15.37 -10.09
C ALA A 239 -12.81 -13.96 -9.67
N LEU A 240 -12.11 -13.86 -8.55
CA LEU A 240 -11.57 -12.58 -8.07
C LEU A 240 -10.51 -12.06 -9.04
N ARG A 241 -9.72 -12.97 -9.62
CA ARG A 241 -8.67 -12.65 -10.58
C ARG A 241 -8.74 -13.53 -11.80
N THR A 242 -8.65 -12.91 -12.97
CA THR A 242 -8.45 -13.63 -14.25
C THR A 242 -7.14 -13.17 -14.87
N PRO A 243 -6.37 -14.07 -15.50
CA PRO A 243 -5.14 -13.71 -16.17
C PRO A 243 -5.38 -12.66 -17.27
N TYR A 244 -4.50 -11.67 -17.36
CA TYR A 244 -4.50 -10.73 -18.48
C TYR A 244 -3.94 -11.42 -19.73
N ASN A 245 -4.73 -11.43 -20.80
CA ASN A 245 -4.35 -12.03 -22.09
C ASN A 245 -4.09 -11.00 -23.21
N GLY A 246 -4.13 -9.71 -22.90
CA GLY A 246 -3.90 -8.63 -23.86
C GLY A 246 -5.12 -8.22 -24.69
N GLU A 247 -6.19 -9.02 -24.72
CA GLU A 247 -7.33 -8.81 -25.61
C GLU A 247 -8.59 -8.31 -24.89
N LYS A 248 -8.79 -8.74 -23.66
CA LYS A 248 -9.99 -8.42 -22.87
C LYS A 248 -9.63 -7.89 -21.49
N PRO A 249 -10.50 -7.08 -20.89
CA PRO A 249 -10.36 -6.73 -19.50
C PRO A 249 -10.28 -7.99 -18.63
N ASN A 250 -9.31 -8.03 -17.72
CA ASN A 250 -9.22 -9.09 -16.72
C ASN A 250 -9.96 -8.71 -15.46
N ALA A 251 -10.51 -9.65 -14.73
CA ALA A 251 -11.05 -9.41 -13.41
C ALA A 251 -9.91 -9.22 -12.39
N ASP A 252 -10.05 -8.26 -11.49
CA ASP A 252 -9.21 -8.05 -10.32
C ASP A 252 -10.06 -7.41 -9.18
N PRO A 253 -9.56 -7.37 -7.94
CA PRO A 253 -10.31 -6.81 -6.81
C PRO A 253 -10.81 -5.37 -7.05
N ARG A 254 -10.02 -4.52 -7.71
CA ARG A 254 -10.39 -3.14 -8.04
C ARG A 254 -11.55 -3.07 -9.03
N LYS A 255 -11.55 -3.93 -10.03
CA LYS A 255 -12.64 -3.98 -11.02
C LYS A 255 -13.94 -4.48 -10.41
N TRP A 256 -13.90 -5.41 -9.47
CA TRP A 256 -15.07 -5.82 -8.73
C TRP A 256 -15.64 -4.70 -7.85
N GLU A 257 -14.79 -3.87 -7.26
CA GLU A 257 -15.21 -2.65 -6.58
C GLU A 257 -15.86 -1.66 -7.57
N MET A 258 -15.26 -1.43 -8.74
CA MET A 258 -15.87 -0.59 -9.79
C MET A 258 -17.22 -1.14 -10.25
N ALA A 259 -17.33 -2.44 -10.44
CA ALA A 259 -18.60 -3.11 -10.77
C ALA A 259 -19.66 -2.89 -9.66
N SER A 260 -19.25 -2.93 -8.41
CA SER A 260 -20.11 -2.63 -7.27
C SER A 260 -20.65 -1.19 -7.34
N LYS A 261 -19.78 -0.21 -7.63
CA LYS A 261 -20.17 1.20 -7.82
C LYS A 261 -21.23 1.34 -8.92
N VAL A 262 -21.03 0.67 -10.05
CA VAL A 262 -22.00 0.67 -11.17
C VAL A 262 -23.35 0.09 -10.74
N LEU A 263 -23.37 -1.03 -10.04
CA LEU A 263 -24.60 -1.65 -9.58
C LEU A 263 -25.35 -0.79 -8.57
N TYR A 264 -24.65 -0.21 -7.58
CA TYR A 264 -25.28 0.69 -6.60
C TYR A 264 -25.86 1.96 -7.25
N SER A 265 -25.18 2.50 -8.27
CA SER A 265 -25.62 3.74 -8.91
C SER A 265 -26.69 3.54 -9.98
N THR A 266 -26.72 2.40 -10.67
CA THR A 266 -27.55 2.20 -11.85
C THR A 266 -28.57 1.07 -11.73
N GLY A 267 -28.31 0.06 -10.89
CA GLY A 267 -29.08 -1.18 -10.81
C GLY A 267 -28.99 -2.05 -12.08
N ARG A 268 -28.05 -1.76 -13.01
CA ARG A 268 -27.99 -2.36 -14.35
C ARG A 268 -26.80 -3.28 -14.52
N PRO A 269 -26.96 -4.61 -14.34
CA PRO A 269 -25.86 -5.57 -14.48
C PRO A 269 -25.30 -5.66 -15.90
N GLU A 270 -26.07 -5.32 -16.93
CA GLU A 270 -25.59 -5.31 -18.32
C GLU A 270 -24.45 -4.33 -18.57
N MET A 271 -24.32 -3.29 -17.74
CA MET A 271 -23.20 -2.33 -17.81
C MET A 271 -21.86 -2.94 -17.39
N LEU A 272 -21.85 -4.04 -16.66
CA LEU A 272 -20.62 -4.69 -16.18
C LEU A 272 -19.78 -5.26 -17.32
N ARG A 273 -20.35 -5.50 -18.50
CA ARG A 273 -19.62 -6.00 -19.69
C ARG A 273 -18.44 -5.11 -20.10
N ALA A 274 -18.43 -3.84 -19.69
CA ALA A 274 -17.33 -2.93 -19.97
C ALA A 274 -16.16 -3.05 -18.97
N LEU A 275 -16.37 -3.75 -17.86
CA LEU A 275 -15.40 -3.86 -16.77
C LEU A 275 -14.78 -5.26 -16.68
N ILE A 276 -15.57 -6.28 -16.98
CA ILE A 276 -15.24 -7.71 -16.74
C ILE A 276 -15.47 -8.54 -17.99
#